data_31f60acdce4011cf5d269b36895ce66d
#
_entry.id   31f60acdce4011cf5d269b36895ce66d
#
_cell.length_a   1.000
_cell.length_b   1.000
_cell.length_c   1.000
_cell.angle_alpha   90.00
_cell.angle_beta   90.00
_cell.angle_gamma   90.00
#
_symmetry.space_group_name_H-M   'P 1'
#
loop_
_entity.id
_entity.type
_entity.pdbx_description
1 polymer ?
#
loop_
_entity_poly.entity_id
_entity_poly.type
_entity_poly.pdbx_seq_one_letter_code
_entity_poly.pdbx_strand_id
1 'polypeptide(L)'
;MANGRTSKNEHEFRVNKVANLLSVGTVRSEISHFATTEWGVSQRSIDRYIQEATAILKQDFDIDRLQFTAEVLAQYASLAKEARKSGQLTVALGCINSMAKVGQVMS
;
A
#
# COMPACT_ATOMS: atom_id res chain seq x y z
N MET A 1 -13.12 36.24 -0.78
CA MET A 1 -12.92 35.57 -0.83
C MET A 1 -13.11 34.35 -0.29
N ALA A 2 -12.41 33.77 -0.27
CA ALA A 2 -12.63 32.48 0.14
C ALA A 2 -13.18 32.42 1.50
N ASN A 3 -14.16 31.72 1.71
CA ASN A 3 -14.79 31.56 2.99
C ASN A 3 -14.21 30.36 3.74
N GLY A 4 -13.00 29.99 3.46
CA GLY A 4 -12.32 28.89 4.15
C GLY A 4 -12.70 27.50 3.69
N ARG A 5 -13.66 27.36 2.81
CA ARG A 5 -14.01 26.04 2.28
C ARG A 5 -13.12 25.66 1.13
N THR A 6 -12.56 24.48 1.21
CA THR A 6 -11.75 23.89 0.15
C THR A 6 -12.67 23.13 -0.80
N SER A 7 -12.50 23.32 -2.10
CA SER A 7 -13.27 22.56 -3.08
C SER A 7 -12.89 21.06 -2.98
N LYS A 8 -13.77 20.20 -3.48
CA LYS A 8 -13.53 18.77 -3.48
C LYS A 8 -12.23 18.42 -4.22
N ASN A 9 -12.00 19.03 -5.39
CA ASN A 9 -10.80 18.77 -6.17
C ASN A 9 -9.54 19.26 -5.46
N GLU A 10 -9.64 20.42 -4.80
CA GLU A 10 -8.54 20.97 -4.03
C GLU A 10 -8.21 20.10 -2.83
N HIS A 11 -9.24 19.57 -2.15
CA HIS A 11 -9.06 18.65 -1.04
C HIS A 11 -8.34 17.38 -1.48
N GLU A 12 -8.80 16.78 -2.57
CA GLU A 12 -8.16 15.57 -3.13
C GLU A 12 -6.71 15.81 -3.52
N PHE A 13 -6.44 16.97 -4.15
CA PHE A 13 -5.08 17.36 -4.50
C PHE A 13 -4.18 17.41 -3.28
N ARG A 14 -4.66 18.03 -2.20
CA ARG A 14 -3.90 18.17 -0.97
C ARG A 14 -3.64 16.83 -0.29
N VAL A 15 -4.65 15.95 -0.24
CA VAL A 15 -4.50 14.61 0.32
C VAL A 15 -3.48 13.81 -0.51
N ASN A 16 -3.57 13.88 -1.83
CA ASN A 16 -2.63 13.17 -2.70
C ASN A 16 -1.21 13.69 -2.55
N LYS A 17 -1.04 15.00 -2.39
CA LYS A 17 0.27 15.60 -2.14
C LYS A 17 0.86 15.11 -0.83
N VAL A 18 0.05 15.06 0.22
CA VAL A 18 0.48 14.53 1.52
C VAL A 18 0.84 13.06 1.40
N ALA A 19 0.06 12.27 0.64
CA ALA A 19 0.36 10.86 0.41
C ALA A 19 1.72 10.69 -0.28
N ASN A 20 2.02 11.52 -1.27
CA ASN A 20 3.33 11.49 -1.94
C ASN A 20 4.46 11.80 -0.95
N LEU A 21 4.29 12.81 -0.11
CA LEU A 21 5.30 13.17 0.88
C LEU A 21 5.53 12.03 1.87
N LEU A 22 4.45 11.40 2.35
CA LEU A 22 4.57 10.24 3.25
C LEU A 22 5.27 9.07 2.57
N SER A 23 4.97 8.82 1.29
CA SER A 23 5.54 7.68 0.57
C SER A 23 7.06 7.78 0.39
N VAL A 24 7.60 8.99 0.37
CA VAL A 24 9.05 9.21 0.28
C VAL A 24 9.70 9.41 1.64
N GLY A 25 8.96 9.18 2.73
CA GLY A 25 9.53 9.22 4.08
C GLY A 25 9.54 10.57 4.76
N THR A 26 8.79 11.55 4.25
CA THR A 26 8.71 12.87 4.88
C THR A 26 8.03 12.76 6.24
N VAL A 27 8.65 13.31 7.27
CA VAL A 27 8.12 13.21 8.63
C VAL A 27 6.97 14.18 8.85
N ARG A 28 6.13 13.87 9.84
CA ARG A 28 4.91 14.61 10.11
C ARG A 28 5.14 16.11 10.32
N SER A 29 6.20 16.47 11.04
CA SER A 29 6.51 17.89 11.31
C SER A 29 6.83 18.66 10.03
N GLU A 30 7.51 18.03 9.09
CA GLU A 30 7.82 18.66 7.80
C GLU A 30 6.56 18.81 6.95
N ILE A 31 5.67 17.82 7.00
CA ILE A 31 4.39 17.90 6.29
C ILE A 31 3.55 19.05 6.85
N SER A 32 3.51 19.18 8.17
CA SER A 32 2.78 20.26 8.82
C SER A 32 3.34 21.63 8.42
N HIS A 33 4.65 21.76 8.40
CA HIS A 33 5.31 23.00 7.99
C HIS A 33 4.98 23.31 6.53
N PHE A 34 5.10 22.33 5.65
CA PHE A 34 4.77 22.51 4.23
C PHE A 34 3.32 22.96 4.04
N ALA A 35 2.38 22.27 4.68
CA ALA A 35 0.95 22.57 4.50
C ALA A 35 0.58 23.94 5.07
N THR A 36 1.16 24.33 6.20
CA THR A 36 0.95 25.64 6.78
C THR A 36 1.48 26.73 5.86
N THR A 37 2.69 26.53 5.32
CA THR A 37 3.34 27.50 4.47
C THR A 37 2.66 27.63 3.12
N GLU A 38 2.34 26.50 2.48
CA GLU A 38 1.81 26.49 1.12
C GLU A 38 0.31 26.72 1.04
N TRP A 39 -0.42 26.18 2.01
CA TRP A 39 -1.89 26.20 1.94
C TRP A 39 -2.53 27.06 3.01
N GLY A 40 -1.79 27.50 4.01
CA GLY A 40 -2.32 28.35 5.08
C GLY A 40 -3.42 27.69 5.88
N VAL A 41 -3.41 26.37 6.01
CA VAL A 41 -4.46 25.62 6.71
C VAL A 41 -4.12 25.38 8.16
N SER A 42 -5.13 25.07 8.97
CA SER A 42 -4.97 24.78 10.39
C SER A 42 -4.35 23.40 10.61
N GLN A 43 -3.79 23.19 11.80
CA GLN A 43 -3.26 21.88 12.18
C GLN A 43 -4.34 20.79 12.12
N ARG A 44 -5.58 21.14 12.45
CA ARG A 44 -6.71 20.21 12.36
C ARG A 44 -6.92 19.72 10.94
N SER A 45 -6.84 20.63 9.96
CA SER A 45 -6.96 20.27 8.55
C SER A 45 -5.79 19.39 8.12
N ILE A 46 -4.58 19.71 8.58
CA ILE A 46 -3.37 18.94 8.26
C ILE A 46 -3.50 17.51 8.79
N ASP A 47 -3.94 17.36 10.03
CA ASP A 47 -4.13 16.03 10.64
C ASP A 47 -5.13 15.20 9.84
N ARG A 48 -6.18 15.84 9.34
CA ARG A 48 -7.18 15.20 8.51
C ARG A 48 -6.60 14.74 7.19
N TYR A 49 -5.79 15.57 6.54
CA TYR A 49 -5.12 15.20 5.29
C TYR A 49 -4.18 14.02 5.50
N ILE A 50 -3.42 14.02 6.60
CA ILE A 50 -2.51 12.92 6.92
C ILE A 50 -3.29 11.63 7.16
N GLN A 51 -4.40 11.70 7.87
CA GLN A 51 -5.25 10.54 8.12
C GLN A 51 -5.78 9.94 6.83
N GLU A 52 -6.32 10.76 5.95
CA GLU A 52 -6.86 10.32 4.67
C GLU A 52 -5.75 9.78 3.76
N ALA A 53 -4.61 10.45 3.71
CA ALA A 53 -3.46 10.01 2.93
C ALA A 53 -2.94 8.67 3.42
N THR A 54 -2.86 8.48 4.73
CA THR A 54 -2.41 7.21 5.32
C THR A 54 -3.35 6.07 4.94
N ALA A 55 -4.66 6.33 4.92
CA ALA A 55 -5.63 5.32 4.53
C ALA A 55 -5.45 4.90 3.06
N ILE A 56 -5.18 5.86 2.17
CA ILE A 56 -4.93 5.58 0.75
C ILE A 56 -3.68 4.71 0.59
N LEU A 57 -2.59 5.08 1.25
CA LEU A 57 -1.34 4.32 1.15
C LEU A 57 -1.48 2.92 1.70
N LYS A 58 -2.22 2.74 2.79
CA LYS A 58 -2.47 1.42 3.36
C LYS A 58 -3.25 0.54 2.39
N GLN A 59 -4.27 1.10 1.76
CA GLN A 59 -5.08 0.38 0.79
C GLN A 59 -4.23 -0.07 -0.41
N ASP A 60 -3.41 0.83 -0.94
CA ASP A 60 -2.52 0.53 -2.07
C ASP A 60 -1.52 -0.57 -1.68
N PHE A 61 -0.93 -0.48 -0.49
CA PHE A 61 -0.01 -1.49 0.01
C PHE A 61 -0.68 -2.86 0.10
N ASP A 62 -1.92 -2.91 0.61
CA ASP A 62 -2.65 -4.17 0.75
C ASP A 62 -2.95 -4.79 -0.61
N ILE A 63 -3.30 -3.98 -1.61
CA ILE A 63 -3.54 -4.46 -2.97
C ILE A 63 -2.25 -5.04 -3.56
N ASP A 64 -1.14 -4.31 -3.45
CA ASP A 64 0.15 -4.75 -3.98
C ASP A 64 0.60 -6.06 -3.32
N ARG A 65 0.40 -6.18 -2.02
CA ARG A 65 0.76 -7.39 -1.27
C ARG A 65 -0.07 -8.59 -1.74
N LEU A 66 -1.37 -8.40 -1.95
CA LEU A 66 -2.24 -9.45 -2.43
C LEU A 66 -1.85 -9.91 -3.83
N GLN A 67 -1.53 -9.00 -4.74
CA GLN A 67 -1.09 -9.32 -6.08
C GLN A 67 0.23 -10.09 -6.06
N PHE A 68 1.20 -9.62 -5.30
CA PHE A 68 2.49 -10.28 -5.17
C PHE A 68 2.31 -11.71 -4.65
N THR A 69 1.48 -11.89 -3.63
CA THR A 69 1.23 -13.20 -3.03
C THR A 69 0.57 -14.14 -4.04
N ALA A 70 -0.40 -13.64 -4.81
CA ALA A 70 -1.05 -14.44 -5.84
C ALA A 70 -0.06 -14.90 -6.92
N GLU A 71 0.87 -14.04 -7.32
CA GLU A 71 1.91 -14.37 -8.29
C GLU A 71 2.85 -15.44 -7.75
N VAL A 72 3.27 -15.32 -6.50
CA VAL A 72 4.14 -16.31 -5.86
C VAL A 72 3.45 -17.66 -5.78
N LEU A 73 2.17 -17.70 -5.40
CA LEU A 73 1.40 -18.93 -5.35
C LEU A 73 1.29 -19.58 -6.73
N ALA A 74 1.06 -18.77 -7.77
CA ALA A 74 0.97 -19.29 -9.13
C ALA A 74 2.30 -19.90 -9.58
N GLN A 75 3.43 -19.30 -9.23
CA GLN A 75 4.74 -19.82 -9.57
C GLN A 75 5.01 -21.14 -8.86
N TYR A 76 4.68 -21.26 -7.57
CA TYR A 76 4.83 -22.52 -6.84
C TYR A 76 3.93 -23.62 -7.41
N ALA A 77 2.71 -23.28 -7.79
CA ALA A 77 1.79 -24.25 -8.38
C ALA A 77 2.32 -24.79 -9.71
N SER A 78 2.87 -23.91 -10.54
CA SER A 78 3.47 -24.29 -11.81
C SER A 78 4.67 -25.20 -11.61
N LEU A 79 5.53 -24.86 -10.65
CA LEU A 79 6.72 -25.66 -10.33
C LEU A 79 6.34 -27.03 -9.79
N ALA A 80 5.33 -27.10 -8.93
CA ALA A 80 4.83 -28.37 -8.40
C ALA A 80 4.32 -29.28 -9.52
N LYS A 81 3.60 -28.69 -10.50
CA LYS A 81 3.10 -29.44 -11.64
C LYS A 81 4.22 -30.04 -12.48
N GLU A 82 5.25 -29.24 -12.76
CA GLU A 82 6.42 -29.73 -13.48
C GLU A 82 7.17 -30.81 -12.72
N ALA A 83 7.35 -30.62 -11.42
CA ALA A 83 8.02 -31.61 -10.57
C ALA A 83 7.28 -32.93 -10.57
N ARG A 84 5.96 -32.93 -10.55
CA ARG A 84 5.15 -34.15 -10.64
C ARG A 84 5.34 -34.83 -11.97
N LYS A 85 5.37 -34.10 -13.07
CA LYS A 85 5.55 -34.66 -14.41
C LYS A 85 6.90 -35.37 -14.54
N SER A 86 7.94 -34.84 -13.92
CA SER A 86 9.27 -35.42 -13.98
C SER A 86 9.55 -36.42 -12.84
N GLY A 87 8.55 -36.73 -12.05
CA GLY A 87 8.67 -37.71 -10.95
C GLY A 87 9.42 -37.20 -9.72
N GLN A 88 9.65 -35.90 -9.62
CA GLN A 88 10.34 -35.31 -8.48
C GLN A 88 9.35 -34.99 -7.35
N LEU A 89 8.85 -36.02 -6.70
CA LEU A 89 7.79 -35.92 -5.71
C LEU A 89 8.18 -35.08 -4.49
N THR A 90 9.44 -35.19 -4.06
CA THR A 90 9.95 -34.41 -2.92
C THR A 90 9.90 -32.91 -3.24
N VAL A 91 10.27 -32.51 -4.47
CA VAL A 91 10.22 -31.13 -4.91
C VAL A 91 8.77 -30.64 -4.96
N ALA A 92 7.86 -31.45 -5.51
CA ALA A 92 6.45 -31.13 -5.57
C ALA A 92 5.88 -30.90 -4.17
N LEU A 93 6.20 -31.74 -3.21
CA LEU A 93 5.76 -31.60 -1.83
C LEU A 93 6.30 -30.32 -1.21
N GLY A 94 7.58 -30.01 -1.45
CA GLY A 94 8.19 -28.76 -0.98
C GLY A 94 7.46 -27.53 -1.49
N CYS A 95 7.06 -27.51 -2.77
CA CYS A 95 6.30 -26.42 -3.36
C CYS A 95 4.93 -26.28 -2.67
N ILE A 96 4.23 -27.38 -2.44
CA ILE A 96 2.92 -27.38 -1.79
C ILE A 96 3.05 -26.85 -0.36
N ASN A 97 4.07 -27.27 0.38
CA ASN A 97 4.31 -26.77 1.74
C ASN A 97 4.61 -25.27 1.74
N SER A 98 5.36 -24.78 0.76
CA SER A 98 5.65 -23.35 0.62
C SER A 98 4.37 -22.55 0.32
N MET A 99 3.51 -23.09 -0.53
CA MET A 99 2.21 -22.47 -0.83
C MET A 99 1.36 -22.34 0.43
N ALA A 100 1.34 -23.37 1.26
CA ALA A 100 0.57 -23.33 2.51
C ALA A 100 1.08 -22.25 3.45
N LYS A 101 2.41 -22.07 3.56
CA LYS A 101 3.01 -21.03 4.38
C LYS A 101 2.68 -19.63 3.87
N VAL A 102 2.74 -19.44 2.56
CA VAL A 102 2.37 -18.16 1.93
C VAL A 102 0.90 -17.84 2.20
N GLY A 103 0.02 -18.85 2.08
CA GLY A 103 -1.39 -18.69 2.36
C GLY A 103 -1.68 -18.30 3.80
N GLN A 104 -0.90 -18.81 4.76
CA GLN A 104 -1.04 -18.44 6.17
C GLN A 104 -0.72 -16.96 6.41
N VAL A 105 0.27 -16.44 5.71
CA VAL A 105 0.63 -15.02 5.85
C VAL A 105 -0.48 -14.11 5.33
N MET A 106 -1.28 -14.58 4.37
CA MET A 106 -2.38 -13.81 3.82
C MET A 106 -3.62 -13.74 4.71
N SER A 107 -3.82 -14.70 5.57
CA SER A 107 -5.05 -14.77 6.36
C SER A 107 -5.03 -13.92 7.64
#